data_ea5492f8e53d9118fecce61e81f607dc
#
_entry.id   ea5492f8e53d9118fecce61e81f607dc
#
_cell.length_a   1.000
_cell.length_b   1.000
_cell.length_c   1.000
_cell.angle_alpha   90.00
_cell.angle_beta   90.00
_cell.angle_gamma   90.00
#
_symmetry.space_group_name_H-M   'P 1'
#
loop_
_entity.id
_entity.type
_entity.pdbx_description
1 polymer ?
#
loop_
_entity_poly.entity_id
_entity_poly.type
_entity_poly.pdbx_seq_one_letter_code
_entity_poly.pdbx_strand_id
1 'polypeptide(L)'
;MNKVRDMDHSTMCLEGLEVPVVQVNTVVIGTGSAGYCAADRLAQFGQDDVIVVADKVNAGTSRNAGSDKQTYYKSTLSGNGPDSVGAMARTLFDGGAMDGDIALVEAAMSARCFYNLVEAGVEFPSDRYGQFSGYKTDHDPRQRATSAGPFTSQSMVEHLEQRVRSHHTPIFGAIRLVDLLVDRSGETPRCVGLLGLRRDVAIGQGCPFILIAARNVVLATGGPAGMFADSVWPHGQWGAMGAALRAGAVGHNLPEFQFGLSSLCPRWLSLIHI
;
A
#
# COMPACT_ATOMS: atom_id res chain seq x y z
N MET A 1 8.72 -12.75 13.33
CA MET A 1 7.92 -12.90 12.10
C MET A 1 7.18 -14.23 12.21
N ASN A 2 5.86 -14.20 12.16
CA ASN A 2 5.03 -15.39 12.25
C ASN A 2 5.24 -16.24 10.99
N LYS A 3 5.29 -17.54 11.14
CA LYS A 3 5.39 -18.49 10.02
C LYS A 3 4.00 -18.96 9.64
N VAL A 4 3.78 -19.27 8.36
CA VAL A 4 2.47 -19.77 7.88
C VAL A 4 2.01 -21.01 8.67
N ARG A 5 2.94 -21.89 9.08
CA ARG A 5 2.63 -23.05 9.93
C ARG A 5 2.08 -22.70 11.33
N ASP A 6 2.26 -21.46 11.76
CA ASP A 6 1.78 -20.97 13.07
C ASP A 6 0.35 -20.40 12.96
N MET A 7 -0.23 -20.39 11.75
CA MET A 7 -1.64 -19.99 11.54
C MET A 7 -2.55 -21.15 11.93
N ASP A 8 -3.61 -20.82 12.67
CA ASP A 8 -4.71 -21.77 12.86
C ASP A 8 -5.42 -21.99 11.51
N HIS A 9 -5.48 -23.24 11.06
CA HIS A 9 -6.02 -23.59 9.75
C HIS A 9 -6.72 -24.94 9.77
N SER A 10 -7.76 -25.04 8.94
CA SER A 10 -8.34 -26.30 8.48
C SER A 10 -7.66 -26.75 7.19
N THR A 11 -8.02 -27.93 6.72
CA THR A 11 -7.50 -28.47 5.44
C THR A 11 -8.68 -28.75 4.51
N MET A 12 -8.52 -28.41 3.24
CA MET A 12 -9.48 -28.72 2.18
C MET A 12 -8.78 -29.58 1.13
N CYS A 13 -9.42 -30.69 0.74
CA CYS A 13 -8.92 -31.51 -0.36
C CYS A 13 -9.41 -30.94 -1.70
N LEU A 14 -8.46 -30.48 -2.54
CA LEU A 14 -8.72 -30.02 -3.90
C LEU A 14 -7.95 -30.91 -4.88
N GLU A 15 -8.66 -31.69 -5.67
CA GLU A 15 -8.07 -32.61 -6.67
C GLU A 15 -6.93 -33.49 -6.10
N GLY A 16 -7.10 -33.97 -4.89
CA GLY A 16 -6.10 -34.81 -4.20
C GLY A 16 -4.99 -34.06 -3.48
N LEU A 17 -5.01 -32.70 -3.51
CA LEU A 17 -4.10 -31.86 -2.73
C LEU A 17 -4.77 -31.42 -1.44
N GLU A 18 -4.12 -31.65 -0.31
CA GLU A 18 -4.54 -31.09 0.97
C GLU A 18 -4.05 -29.63 1.10
N VAL A 19 -4.94 -28.69 0.87
CA VAL A 19 -4.66 -27.26 0.89
C VAL A 19 -5.03 -26.68 2.26
N PRO A 20 -4.10 -26.03 2.98
CA PRO A 20 -4.42 -25.31 4.19
C PRO A 20 -5.41 -24.16 3.93
N VAL A 21 -6.41 -24.02 4.79
CA VAL A 21 -7.43 -22.97 4.73
C VAL A 21 -7.41 -22.18 6.02
N VAL A 22 -7.10 -20.91 5.93
CA VAL A 22 -7.15 -19.94 7.04
C VAL A 22 -8.43 -19.13 6.90
N GLN A 23 -9.13 -18.88 8.00
CA GLN A 23 -10.32 -18.03 8.02
C GLN A 23 -10.08 -16.81 8.88
N VAL A 24 -10.37 -15.64 8.34
CA VAL A 24 -10.23 -14.35 9.05
C VAL A 24 -11.33 -13.38 8.63
N ASN A 25 -11.57 -12.36 9.43
CA ASN A 25 -12.47 -11.29 9.02
C ASN A 25 -11.85 -10.47 7.89
N THR A 26 -10.59 -10.04 8.05
CA THR A 26 -9.93 -9.17 7.07
C THR A 26 -8.50 -9.63 6.79
N VAL A 27 -8.17 -9.76 5.52
CA VAL A 27 -6.78 -9.96 5.06
C VAL A 27 -6.27 -8.71 4.36
N VAL A 28 -5.13 -8.21 4.80
CA VAL A 28 -4.40 -7.11 4.15
C VAL A 28 -3.23 -7.69 3.37
N ILE A 29 -3.18 -7.44 2.06
CA ILE A 29 -2.16 -7.98 1.16
C ILE A 29 -1.14 -6.90 0.84
N GLY A 30 0.02 -6.97 1.46
CA GLY A 30 1.13 -6.03 1.27
C GLY A 30 1.58 -5.36 2.58
N THR A 31 2.89 -5.11 2.67
CA THR A 31 3.59 -4.52 3.82
C THR A 31 4.24 -3.18 3.48
N GLY A 32 3.65 -2.44 2.54
CA GLY A 32 3.98 -1.04 2.27
C GLY A 32 3.17 -0.09 3.15
N SER A 33 3.30 1.22 2.92
CA SER A 33 2.59 2.25 3.68
C SER A 33 1.07 2.07 3.64
N ALA A 34 0.49 1.73 2.49
CA ALA A 34 -0.96 1.49 2.38
C ALA A 34 -1.42 0.28 3.21
N GLY A 35 -0.69 -0.84 3.17
CA GLY A 35 -1.04 -2.04 3.90
C GLY A 35 -0.95 -1.86 5.41
N TYR A 36 0.16 -1.31 5.90
CA TYR A 36 0.32 -1.04 7.32
C TYR A 36 -0.65 0.04 7.82
N CYS A 37 -0.90 1.09 7.02
CA CYS A 37 -1.90 2.09 7.38
C CYS A 37 -3.30 1.47 7.50
N ALA A 38 -3.70 0.61 6.58
CA ALA A 38 -4.98 -0.08 6.64
C ALA A 38 -5.08 -0.99 7.88
N ALA A 39 -4.05 -1.79 8.17
CA ALA A 39 -4.02 -2.68 9.33
C ALA A 39 -4.06 -1.90 10.65
N ASP A 40 -3.28 -0.82 10.76
CA ASP A 40 -3.29 0.07 11.93
C ASP A 40 -4.67 0.70 12.15
N ARG A 41 -5.30 1.20 11.08
CA ARG A 41 -6.64 1.81 11.18
C ARG A 41 -7.73 0.80 11.55
N LEU A 42 -7.67 -0.41 11.02
CA LEU A 42 -8.59 -1.48 11.40
C LEU A 42 -8.49 -1.79 12.90
N ALA A 43 -7.27 -1.94 13.41
CA ALA A 43 -7.05 -2.17 14.84
C ALA A 43 -7.55 -1.01 15.71
N GLN A 44 -7.32 0.26 15.29
CA GLN A 44 -7.85 1.43 16.00
C GLN A 44 -9.39 1.48 16.03
N PHE A 45 -10.06 0.89 15.05
CA PHE A 45 -11.52 0.75 15.02
C PHE A 45 -12.04 -0.49 15.76
N GLY A 46 -11.15 -1.23 16.45
CA GLY A 46 -11.52 -2.41 17.23
C GLY A 46 -11.69 -3.67 16.38
N GLN A 47 -11.19 -3.67 15.14
CA GLN A 47 -11.14 -4.88 14.34
C GLN A 47 -9.81 -5.61 14.59
N ASP A 48 -9.86 -6.69 15.35
CA ASP A 48 -8.72 -7.49 15.80
C ASP A 48 -8.52 -8.79 15.00
N ASP A 49 -9.56 -9.29 14.32
CA ASP A 49 -9.48 -10.45 13.43
C ASP A 49 -8.96 -10.03 12.04
N VAL A 50 -7.70 -9.57 12.03
CA VAL A 50 -6.97 -9.06 10.86
C VAL A 50 -5.62 -9.75 10.75
N ILE A 51 -5.25 -10.16 9.55
CA ILE A 51 -3.89 -10.58 9.23
C ILE A 51 -3.29 -9.76 8.10
N VAL A 52 -1.98 -9.58 8.12
CA VAL A 52 -1.23 -8.98 7.01
C VAL A 52 -0.39 -10.07 6.35
N VAL A 53 -0.48 -10.18 5.03
CA VAL A 53 0.28 -11.16 4.24
C VAL A 53 1.13 -10.46 3.18
N ALA A 54 2.32 -11.01 2.90
CA ALA A 54 3.19 -10.50 1.85
C ALA A 54 4.07 -11.60 1.25
N ASP A 55 4.42 -11.45 -0.01
CA ASP A 55 5.42 -12.31 -0.67
C ASP A 55 6.79 -12.20 0.03
N LYS A 56 7.21 -10.96 0.29
CA LYS A 56 8.39 -10.64 1.10
C LYS A 56 8.08 -9.42 1.94
N VAL A 57 8.12 -9.58 3.26
CA VAL A 57 7.88 -8.47 4.19
C VAL A 57 8.88 -7.35 3.96
N ASN A 58 8.39 -6.12 3.94
CA ASN A 58 9.20 -4.90 3.80
C ASN A 58 10.03 -4.79 2.50
N ALA A 59 9.61 -5.49 1.42
CA ALA A 59 10.32 -5.44 0.14
C ALA A 59 9.77 -4.39 -0.84
N GLY A 60 8.64 -3.75 -0.52
CA GLY A 60 7.98 -2.77 -1.38
C GLY A 60 8.70 -1.42 -1.47
N THR A 61 8.26 -0.59 -2.39
CA THR A 61 8.85 0.72 -2.71
C THR A 61 8.85 1.65 -1.51
N SER A 62 7.77 1.75 -0.76
CA SER A 62 7.69 2.67 0.39
C SER A 62 8.80 2.43 1.43
N ARG A 63 9.29 1.20 1.56
CA ARG A 63 10.38 0.86 2.48
C ARG A 63 11.77 1.04 1.88
N ASN A 64 11.92 0.87 0.57
CA ASN A 64 13.21 0.71 -0.10
C ASN A 64 13.50 1.79 -1.14
N ALA A 65 12.65 2.80 -1.27
CA ALA A 65 12.92 3.97 -2.08
C ALA A 65 13.42 5.13 -1.21
N GLY A 66 14.29 5.94 -1.79
CA GLY A 66 14.77 7.17 -1.19
C GLY A 66 15.06 8.19 -2.28
N SER A 67 14.83 9.47 -2.01
CA SER A 67 15.12 10.56 -2.92
C SER A 67 15.10 11.89 -2.16
N ASP A 68 15.93 12.83 -2.54
CA ASP A 68 15.88 14.22 -2.06
C ASP A 68 14.58 14.93 -2.42
N LYS A 69 13.83 14.37 -3.37
CA LYS A 69 12.53 14.85 -3.84
C LYS A 69 11.34 14.16 -3.17
N GLN A 70 11.56 13.29 -2.18
CA GLN A 70 10.45 12.64 -1.49
C GLN A 70 9.55 13.66 -0.80
N THR A 71 8.29 13.66 -1.17
CA THR A 71 7.29 14.62 -0.74
C THR A 71 6.04 13.89 -0.28
N TYR A 72 5.54 14.27 0.88
CA TYR A 72 4.17 13.98 1.29
C TYR A 72 3.28 15.14 0.86
N TYR A 73 2.20 14.86 0.15
CA TYR A 73 1.30 15.86 -0.41
C TYR A 73 -0.03 15.89 0.36
N LYS A 74 -0.39 17.03 0.89
CA LYS A 74 -1.59 17.23 1.69
C LYS A 74 -2.14 18.64 1.49
N SER A 75 -3.41 18.87 1.84
CA SER A 75 -3.95 20.22 1.90
C SER A 75 -3.09 21.14 2.78
N THR A 76 -3.07 22.42 2.46
CA THR A 76 -2.33 23.41 3.23
C THR A 76 -2.91 23.52 4.64
N LEU A 77 -2.11 23.24 5.65
CA LEU A 77 -2.51 23.26 7.07
C LEU A 77 -2.13 24.58 7.77
N SER A 78 -1.21 25.33 7.18
CA SER A 78 -0.75 26.61 7.69
C SER A 78 -0.26 27.49 6.55
N GLY A 79 -0.07 28.79 6.82
CA GLY A 79 0.41 29.77 5.83
C GLY A 79 -0.67 30.78 5.43
N ASN A 80 -0.33 31.69 4.50
CA ASN A 80 -1.13 32.87 4.18
C ASN A 80 -2.11 32.66 3.02
N GLY A 81 -2.15 31.50 2.42
CA GLY A 81 -3.00 31.21 1.26
C GLY A 81 -4.18 30.30 1.59
N PRO A 82 -5.40 30.63 1.14
CA PRO A 82 -6.54 29.74 1.31
C PRO A 82 -6.35 28.46 0.51
N ASP A 83 -6.79 27.32 1.06
CA ASP A 83 -6.87 26.04 0.37
C ASP A 83 -8.21 25.37 0.68
N SER A 84 -8.59 24.40 -0.13
CA SER A 84 -9.80 23.61 0.09
C SER A 84 -9.67 22.22 -0.52
N VAL A 85 -10.50 21.30 -0.03
CA VAL A 85 -10.62 19.95 -0.58
C VAL A 85 -10.90 19.99 -2.10
N GLY A 86 -11.85 20.83 -2.54
CA GLY A 86 -12.19 20.97 -3.96
C GLY A 86 -11.03 21.54 -4.79
N ALA A 87 -10.26 22.51 -4.25
CA ALA A 87 -9.09 23.05 -4.94
C ALA A 87 -7.96 22.03 -5.07
N MET A 88 -7.72 21.24 -4.03
CA MET A 88 -6.72 20.17 -4.08
C MET A 88 -7.15 19.04 -5.03
N ALA A 89 -8.40 18.58 -4.95
CA ALA A 89 -8.92 17.56 -5.83
C ALA A 89 -8.82 17.98 -7.31
N ARG A 90 -9.14 19.23 -7.62
CA ARG A 90 -9.00 19.78 -8.99
C ARG A 90 -7.55 19.78 -9.45
N THR A 91 -6.59 20.19 -8.60
CA THR A 91 -5.16 20.16 -8.94
C THR A 91 -4.69 18.74 -9.26
N LEU A 92 -5.14 17.75 -8.49
CA LEU A 92 -4.80 16.33 -8.72
C LEU A 92 -5.43 15.82 -10.03
N PHE A 93 -6.70 16.16 -10.29
CA PHE A 93 -7.41 15.76 -11.49
C PHE A 93 -6.86 16.42 -12.76
N ASP A 94 -6.54 17.70 -12.71
CA ASP A 94 -6.01 18.47 -13.84
C ASP A 94 -4.61 17.99 -14.26
N GLY A 95 -3.93 17.25 -13.41
CA GLY A 95 -2.71 16.53 -13.74
C GLY A 95 -2.91 15.40 -14.77
N GLY A 96 -4.15 15.00 -15.04
CA GLY A 96 -4.56 14.10 -16.13
C GLY A 96 -4.38 12.61 -15.88
N ALA A 97 -3.70 12.22 -14.79
CA ALA A 97 -3.37 10.82 -14.50
C ALA A 97 -4.20 10.19 -13.36
N MET A 98 -5.12 10.95 -12.76
CA MET A 98 -5.90 10.51 -11.61
C MET A 98 -7.40 10.53 -11.89
N ASP A 99 -8.10 9.49 -11.44
CA ASP A 99 -9.56 9.46 -11.40
C ASP A 99 -10.11 10.56 -10.48
N GLY A 100 -11.19 11.22 -10.88
CA GLY A 100 -11.73 12.39 -10.18
C GLY A 100 -12.29 12.08 -8.79
N ASP A 101 -12.94 10.91 -8.63
CA ASP A 101 -13.49 10.48 -7.34
C ASP A 101 -12.36 10.13 -6.35
N ILE A 102 -11.31 9.49 -6.85
CA ILE A 102 -10.10 9.20 -6.05
C ILE A 102 -9.41 10.50 -5.65
N ALA A 103 -9.26 11.46 -6.57
CA ALA A 103 -8.69 12.78 -6.29
C ALA A 103 -9.46 13.50 -5.17
N LEU A 104 -10.79 13.41 -5.20
CA LEU A 104 -11.64 14.02 -4.17
C LEU A 104 -11.46 13.35 -2.81
N VAL A 105 -11.41 12.00 -2.78
CA VAL A 105 -11.21 11.24 -1.54
C VAL A 105 -9.82 11.52 -0.95
N GLU A 106 -8.77 11.50 -1.77
CA GLU A 106 -7.42 11.84 -1.32
C GLU A 106 -7.33 13.24 -0.76
N ALA A 107 -7.91 14.23 -1.43
CA ALA A 107 -7.94 15.61 -0.95
C ALA A 107 -8.68 15.73 0.39
N ALA A 108 -9.86 15.13 0.50
CA ALA A 108 -10.69 15.16 1.71
C ALA A 108 -10.00 14.52 2.92
N MET A 109 -9.25 13.43 2.69
CA MET A 109 -8.59 12.68 3.75
C MET A 109 -7.16 13.13 4.02
N SER A 110 -6.57 13.99 3.19
CA SER A 110 -5.14 14.32 3.20
C SER A 110 -4.64 14.84 4.55
N ALA A 111 -5.35 15.77 5.17
CA ALA A 111 -4.97 16.33 6.48
C ALA A 111 -5.07 15.26 7.60
N ARG A 112 -6.15 14.47 7.59
CA ARG A 112 -6.35 13.41 8.58
C ARG A 112 -5.28 12.32 8.48
N CYS A 113 -4.93 11.90 7.27
CA CYS A 113 -3.86 10.93 7.02
C CYS A 113 -2.51 11.48 7.44
N PHE A 114 -2.24 12.77 7.20
CA PHE A 114 -1.03 13.43 7.64
C PHE A 114 -0.88 13.39 9.17
N TYR A 115 -1.91 13.83 9.90
CA TYR A 115 -1.86 13.80 11.37
C TYR A 115 -1.76 12.39 11.93
N ASN A 116 -2.35 11.39 11.29
CA ASN A 116 -2.16 9.99 11.67
C ASN A 116 -0.69 9.55 11.59
N LEU A 117 0.07 10.05 10.61
CA LEU A 117 1.50 9.79 10.49
C LEU A 117 2.32 10.56 11.55
N VAL A 118 1.96 11.80 11.84
CA VAL A 118 2.56 12.58 12.94
C VAL A 118 2.35 11.86 14.27
N GLU A 119 1.14 11.42 14.56
CA GLU A 119 0.80 10.64 15.76
C GLU A 119 1.52 9.28 15.81
N ALA A 120 1.82 8.70 14.65
CA ALA A 120 2.63 7.48 14.55
C ALA A 120 4.11 7.73 14.87
N GLY A 121 4.57 8.98 14.89
CA GLY A 121 5.94 9.36 15.21
C GLY A 121 6.79 9.82 14.03
N VAL A 122 6.20 10.02 12.85
CA VAL A 122 6.94 10.57 11.71
C VAL A 122 7.28 12.03 11.96
N GLU A 123 8.55 12.36 11.95
CA GLU A 123 9.07 13.69 12.29
C GLU A 123 9.00 14.64 11.09
N PHE A 124 7.81 15.11 10.75
CA PHE A 124 7.66 16.19 9.77
C PHE A 124 8.08 17.52 10.37
N PRO A 125 8.70 18.43 9.58
CA PRO A 125 9.13 19.73 10.09
C PRO A 125 7.94 20.59 10.50
N SER A 126 8.05 21.18 11.68
CA SER A 126 7.12 22.18 12.21
C SER A 126 7.85 23.44 12.61
N ASP A 127 7.14 24.56 12.66
CA ASP A 127 7.67 25.80 13.20
C ASP A 127 7.67 25.77 14.75
N ARG A 128 8.16 26.85 15.34
CA ARG A 128 8.22 27.00 16.82
C ARG A 128 6.86 26.99 17.52
N TYR A 129 5.77 27.10 16.77
CA TYR A 129 4.39 27.06 17.28
C TYR A 129 3.69 25.72 17.00
N GLY A 130 4.41 24.73 16.44
CA GLY A 130 3.88 23.43 16.10
C GLY A 130 3.07 23.39 14.79
N GLN A 131 3.17 24.43 13.94
CA GLN A 131 2.50 24.45 12.65
C GLN A 131 3.32 23.70 11.62
N PHE A 132 2.66 22.83 10.85
CA PHE A 132 3.27 22.06 9.75
C PHE A 132 3.21 22.88 8.45
N SER A 133 4.16 23.76 8.26
CA SER A 133 4.29 24.54 7.03
C SER A 133 4.72 23.65 5.88
N GLY A 134 4.00 23.79 4.76
CA GLY A 134 4.37 23.14 3.51
C GLY A 134 5.25 24.02 2.63
N TYR A 135 5.76 23.42 1.56
CA TYR A 135 6.44 24.14 0.48
C TYR A 135 5.72 23.94 -0.85
N LYS A 136 5.99 24.82 -1.79
CA LYS A 136 5.40 24.77 -3.13
C LYS A 136 6.25 23.86 -4.03
N THR A 137 5.62 22.93 -4.74
CA THR A 137 6.24 22.19 -5.83
C THR A 137 6.00 22.87 -7.17
N ASP A 138 6.71 22.47 -8.23
CA ASP A 138 6.77 23.19 -9.50
C ASP A 138 5.39 23.47 -10.16
N HIS A 139 4.44 22.54 -10.03
CA HIS A 139 3.12 22.65 -10.66
C HIS A 139 1.99 22.85 -9.65
N ASP A 140 2.28 22.91 -8.35
CA ASP A 140 1.25 23.14 -7.33
C ASP A 140 1.05 24.63 -7.06
N PRO A 141 -0.18 25.16 -7.16
CA PRO A 141 -0.45 26.55 -6.85
C PRO A 141 -0.37 26.88 -5.35
N ARG A 142 -0.26 25.86 -4.49
CA ARG A 142 -0.29 25.97 -3.02
C ARG A 142 0.95 25.39 -2.37
N GLN A 143 1.08 25.57 -1.05
CA GLN A 143 2.14 24.99 -0.23
C GLN A 143 1.68 23.67 0.39
N ARG A 144 1.40 22.66 -0.45
CA ARG A 144 0.83 21.38 -0.03
C ARG A 144 1.89 20.31 0.25
N ALA A 145 3.10 20.53 -0.22
CA ALA A 145 4.18 19.58 -0.07
C ALA A 145 4.84 19.68 1.32
N THR A 146 5.19 18.56 1.91
CA THR A 146 6.05 18.48 3.10
C THR A 146 6.94 17.25 2.98
N SER A 147 8.03 17.20 3.75
CA SER A 147 8.98 16.09 3.68
C SER A 147 9.66 15.93 5.05
N ALA A 148 9.88 14.71 5.47
CA ALA A 148 10.74 14.34 6.60
C ALA A 148 12.14 13.91 6.12
N GLY A 149 12.61 14.47 5.01
CA GLY A 149 13.89 14.16 4.39
C GLY A 149 13.83 13.11 3.30
N PRO A 150 14.98 12.67 2.77
CA PRO A 150 15.07 11.78 1.60
C PRO A 150 14.51 10.38 1.82
N PHE A 151 14.24 9.99 3.05
CA PHE A 151 13.66 8.71 3.45
C PHE A 151 12.28 8.85 4.08
N THR A 152 11.52 9.87 3.70
CA THR A 152 10.16 10.13 4.22
C THR A 152 9.26 8.88 4.16
N SER A 153 9.21 8.20 3.01
CA SER A 153 8.35 7.01 2.86
C SER A 153 8.85 5.82 3.69
N GLN A 154 10.15 5.67 3.87
CA GLN A 154 10.72 4.66 4.76
C GLN A 154 10.31 4.93 6.20
N SER A 155 10.48 6.16 6.68
CA SER A 155 10.06 6.57 8.03
C SER A 155 8.57 6.31 8.26
N MET A 156 7.71 6.68 7.30
CA MET A 156 6.28 6.39 7.37
C MET A 156 6.00 4.91 7.57
N VAL A 157 6.62 4.04 6.77
CA VAL A 157 6.40 2.59 6.83
C VAL A 157 6.93 2.01 8.15
N GLU A 158 8.07 2.47 8.63
CA GLU A 158 8.67 1.99 9.88
C GLU A 158 7.78 2.28 11.09
N HIS A 159 7.27 3.50 11.18
CA HIS A 159 6.38 3.89 12.27
C HIS A 159 5.01 3.19 12.18
N LEU A 160 4.45 3.05 10.98
CA LEU A 160 3.21 2.29 10.79
C LEU A 160 3.40 0.81 11.11
N GLU A 161 4.53 0.19 10.72
CA GLU A 161 4.85 -1.18 11.10
C GLU A 161 4.92 -1.35 12.62
N GLN A 162 5.58 -0.42 13.33
CA GLN A 162 5.66 -0.45 14.79
C GLN A 162 4.27 -0.41 15.43
N ARG A 163 3.36 0.44 14.94
CA ARG A 163 1.97 0.50 15.42
C ARG A 163 1.21 -0.80 15.15
N VAL A 164 1.30 -1.35 13.95
CA VAL A 164 0.67 -2.64 13.61
C VAL A 164 1.17 -3.76 14.53
N ARG A 165 2.48 -3.77 14.83
CA ARG A 165 3.05 -4.73 15.78
C ARG A 165 2.60 -4.50 17.21
N SER A 166 2.43 -3.24 17.65
CA SER A 166 1.93 -2.93 18.98
C SER A 166 0.47 -3.35 19.19
N HIS A 167 -0.31 -3.42 18.12
CA HIS A 167 -1.66 -4.00 18.13
C HIS A 167 -1.66 -5.54 18.07
N HIS A 168 -0.48 -6.18 18.05
CA HIS A 168 -0.32 -7.63 17.92
C HIS A 168 -0.92 -8.23 16.64
N THR A 169 -1.18 -7.41 15.60
CA THR A 169 -1.69 -7.89 14.31
C THR A 169 -0.68 -8.84 13.67
N PRO A 170 -1.05 -10.08 13.33
CA PRO A 170 -0.13 -11.05 12.74
C PRO A 170 0.33 -10.62 11.35
N ILE A 171 1.65 -10.72 11.10
CA ILE A 171 2.27 -10.41 9.81
C ILE A 171 2.95 -11.68 9.29
N PHE A 172 2.49 -12.19 8.16
CA PHE A 172 3.01 -13.39 7.52
C PHE A 172 3.75 -13.05 6.22
N GLY A 173 5.01 -13.44 6.16
CA GLY A 173 5.81 -13.40 4.94
C GLY A 173 5.72 -14.69 4.14
N ALA A 174 6.36 -14.70 2.97
CA ALA A 174 6.44 -15.84 2.07
C ALA A 174 5.09 -16.33 1.52
N ILE A 175 4.08 -15.46 1.48
CA ILE A 175 2.80 -15.72 0.83
C ILE A 175 2.67 -14.79 -0.37
N ARG A 176 2.80 -15.33 -1.58
CA ARG A 176 2.57 -14.60 -2.83
C ARG A 176 1.11 -14.75 -3.23
N LEU A 177 0.43 -13.63 -3.46
CA LEU A 177 -0.91 -13.64 -4.05
C LEU A 177 -0.85 -14.26 -5.46
N VAL A 178 -1.65 -15.30 -5.67
CA VAL A 178 -1.86 -15.93 -6.98
C VAL A 178 -3.12 -15.37 -7.62
N ASP A 179 -4.22 -15.43 -6.87
CA ASP A 179 -5.50 -14.90 -7.36
C ASP A 179 -6.44 -14.53 -6.20
N LEU A 180 -7.45 -13.72 -6.51
CA LEU A 180 -8.54 -13.41 -5.60
C LEU A 180 -9.68 -14.41 -5.80
N LEU A 181 -10.26 -14.86 -4.70
CA LEU A 181 -11.42 -15.76 -4.72
C LEU A 181 -12.69 -14.93 -4.81
N VAL A 182 -13.52 -15.22 -5.82
CA VAL A 182 -14.76 -14.47 -6.06
C VAL A 182 -15.94 -15.43 -6.06
N ASP A 183 -16.85 -15.22 -5.12
CA ASP A 183 -18.16 -15.86 -5.13
C ASP A 183 -19.07 -15.17 -6.15
N ARG A 184 -19.55 -15.93 -7.13
CA ARG A 184 -20.43 -15.47 -8.21
C ARG A 184 -21.81 -16.12 -8.13
N SER A 185 -22.16 -16.75 -7.02
CA SER A 185 -23.45 -17.43 -6.84
C SER A 185 -24.61 -16.45 -6.62
N GLY A 186 -24.32 -15.23 -6.18
CA GLY A 186 -25.31 -14.16 -6.00
C GLY A 186 -25.41 -13.21 -7.19
N GLU A 187 -26.33 -12.26 -7.12
CA GLU A 187 -26.51 -11.22 -8.16
C GLU A 187 -25.27 -10.33 -8.31
N THR A 188 -24.56 -10.07 -7.23
CA THR A 188 -23.35 -9.24 -7.22
C THR A 188 -22.15 -10.11 -6.84
N PRO A 189 -21.11 -10.19 -7.70
CA PRO A 189 -19.87 -10.87 -7.38
C PRO A 189 -19.23 -10.32 -6.11
N ARG A 190 -18.75 -11.20 -5.24
CA ARG A 190 -18.18 -10.82 -3.95
C ARG A 190 -16.81 -11.48 -3.77
N CYS A 191 -15.78 -10.68 -3.46
CA CYS A 191 -14.48 -11.20 -3.07
C CYS A 191 -14.60 -11.87 -1.69
N VAL A 192 -14.19 -13.13 -1.59
CA VAL A 192 -14.31 -13.97 -0.39
C VAL A 192 -12.98 -14.48 0.12
N GLY A 193 -11.88 -13.96 -0.41
CA GLY A 193 -10.54 -14.34 0.02
C GLY A 193 -9.52 -14.35 -1.10
N LEU A 194 -8.47 -15.12 -0.90
CA LEU A 194 -7.37 -15.26 -1.85
C LEU A 194 -6.81 -16.68 -1.90
N LEU A 195 -6.21 -17.01 -3.04
CA LEU A 195 -5.28 -18.12 -3.21
C LEU A 195 -3.86 -17.57 -3.13
N GLY A 196 -3.06 -18.08 -2.20
CA GLY A 196 -1.66 -17.74 -2.01
C GLY A 196 -0.73 -18.89 -2.40
N LEU A 197 0.48 -18.55 -2.87
CA LEU A 197 1.59 -19.47 -3.05
C LEU A 197 2.56 -19.29 -1.87
N ARG A 198 2.80 -20.37 -1.11
CA ARG A 198 3.74 -20.43 0.01
C ARG A 198 5.16 -20.64 -0.50
N ARG A 199 5.99 -19.64 -0.36
CA ARG A 199 7.39 -19.67 -0.81
C ARG A 199 8.35 -20.31 0.21
N ASP A 200 7.87 -20.59 1.40
CA ASP A 200 8.58 -21.28 2.47
C ASP A 200 8.46 -22.82 2.41
N VAL A 201 7.65 -23.32 1.48
CA VAL A 201 7.46 -24.76 1.22
C VAL A 201 8.35 -25.15 0.05
N ALA A 202 9.30 -26.06 0.30
CA ALA A 202 10.15 -26.60 -0.76
C ALA A 202 9.37 -27.57 -1.66
N ILE A 203 9.80 -27.68 -2.91
CA ILE A 203 9.20 -28.59 -3.88
C ILE A 203 9.23 -30.04 -3.31
N GLY A 204 8.07 -30.68 -3.30
CA GLY A 204 7.91 -32.05 -2.76
C GLY A 204 7.76 -32.14 -1.25
N GLN A 205 7.77 -31.03 -0.50
CA GLN A 205 7.64 -31.04 0.97
C GLN A 205 6.24 -30.58 1.47
N GLY A 206 5.20 -30.80 0.70
CA GLY A 206 3.82 -30.47 1.06
C GLY A 206 3.13 -29.60 0.02
N CYS A 207 1.92 -29.14 0.34
CA CYS A 207 1.16 -28.27 -0.55
C CYS A 207 1.77 -26.86 -0.55
N PRO A 208 2.18 -26.33 -1.72
CA PRO A 208 2.72 -24.98 -1.81
C PRO A 208 1.61 -23.91 -1.81
N PHE A 209 0.35 -24.29 -1.83
CA PHE A 209 -0.78 -23.36 -1.85
C PHE A 209 -1.36 -23.17 -0.46
N ILE A 210 -2.04 -22.04 -0.27
CA ILE A 210 -2.85 -21.71 0.89
C ILE A 210 -4.08 -20.94 0.43
N LEU A 211 -5.23 -21.29 0.99
CA LEU A 211 -6.47 -20.53 0.84
C LEU A 211 -6.64 -19.65 2.09
N ILE A 212 -6.90 -18.37 1.88
CA ILE A 212 -7.27 -17.45 2.95
C ILE A 212 -8.69 -16.98 2.66
N ALA A 213 -9.66 -17.55 3.39
CA ALA A 213 -11.04 -17.13 3.32
C ALA A 213 -11.21 -15.88 4.21
N ALA A 214 -11.75 -14.80 3.63
CA ALA A 214 -11.90 -13.54 4.34
C ALA A 214 -13.18 -12.83 3.92
N ARG A 215 -13.81 -12.13 4.86
CA ARG A 215 -14.96 -11.26 4.55
C ARG A 215 -14.54 -10.01 3.80
N ASN A 216 -13.33 -9.51 4.10
CA ASN A 216 -12.77 -8.31 3.51
C ASN A 216 -11.34 -8.58 3.05
N VAL A 217 -11.01 -8.09 1.86
CA VAL A 217 -9.67 -8.15 1.29
C VAL A 217 -9.20 -6.75 0.98
N VAL A 218 -8.08 -6.34 1.58
CA VAL A 218 -7.42 -5.08 1.27
C VAL A 218 -6.22 -5.34 0.39
N LEU A 219 -6.31 -4.95 -0.88
CA LEU A 219 -5.22 -5.11 -1.85
C LEU A 219 -4.27 -3.89 -1.78
N ALA A 220 -3.14 -4.05 -1.13
CA ALA A 220 -2.14 -3.02 -0.90
C ALA A 220 -0.75 -3.39 -1.47
N THR A 221 -0.74 -4.03 -2.64
CA THR A 221 0.44 -4.64 -3.26
C THR A 221 1.32 -3.66 -4.04
N GLY A 222 0.96 -2.39 -4.06
CA GLY A 222 1.66 -1.36 -4.83
C GLY A 222 1.39 -1.44 -6.33
N GLY A 223 2.11 -0.62 -7.09
CA GLY A 223 1.95 -0.49 -8.53
C GLY A 223 2.61 -1.62 -9.34
N PRO A 224 2.51 -1.56 -10.67
CA PRO A 224 2.86 -2.66 -11.59
C PRO A 224 4.36 -2.69 -11.97
N ALA A 225 5.24 -2.30 -11.09
CA ALA A 225 6.68 -2.17 -11.35
C ALA A 225 7.31 -3.42 -12.00
N GLY A 226 6.85 -4.60 -11.63
CA GLY A 226 7.34 -5.88 -12.18
C GLY A 226 6.95 -6.18 -13.62
N MET A 227 6.14 -5.33 -14.26
CA MET A 227 5.78 -5.45 -15.68
C MET A 227 6.88 -4.98 -16.63
N PHE A 228 7.80 -4.15 -16.15
CA PHE A 228 8.80 -3.49 -17.00
C PHE A 228 10.15 -4.21 -16.90
N ALA A 229 10.80 -4.42 -18.05
CA ALA A 229 12.13 -5.02 -18.12
C ALA A 229 13.17 -4.14 -17.41
N ASP A 230 13.10 -2.85 -17.63
CA ASP A 230 13.89 -1.84 -16.92
C ASP A 230 12.99 -1.07 -15.96
N SER A 231 13.37 -1.08 -14.70
CA SER A 231 12.59 -0.44 -13.66
C SER A 231 13.49 0.07 -12.54
N VAL A 232 13.18 1.24 -12.02
CA VAL A 232 13.83 1.82 -10.83
C VAL A 232 13.22 1.32 -9.52
N TRP A 233 12.12 0.59 -9.59
CA TRP A 233 11.45 0.00 -8.45
C TRP A 233 12.30 -1.11 -7.81
N PRO A 234 12.15 -1.35 -6.50
CA PRO A 234 12.80 -2.47 -5.85
C PRO A 234 12.41 -3.81 -6.48
N HIS A 235 13.38 -4.71 -6.64
CA HIS A 235 13.15 -6.03 -7.24
C HIS A 235 12.10 -6.90 -6.50
N GLY A 236 11.77 -6.57 -5.25
CA GLY A 236 10.75 -7.27 -4.48
C GLY A 236 9.31 -6.81 -4.72
N GLN A 237 9.11 -5.76 -5.52
CA GLN A 237 7.78 -5.25 -5.83
C GLN A 237 7.28 -5.80 -7.16
N TRP A 238 6.34 -6.74 -7.10
CA TRP A 238 5.75 -7.36 -8.29
C TRP A 238 4.41 -6.75 -8.68
N GLY A 239 3.73 -6.10 -7.71
CA GLY A 239 2.33 -5.72 -7.85
C GLY A 239 1.39 -6.95 -7.91
N ALA A 240 0.09 -6.71 -7.93
CA ALA A 240 -0.90 -7.76 -8.09
C ALA A 240 -2.17 -7.25 -8.78
N MET A 241 -2.06 -6.18 -9.54
CA MET A 241 -3.18 -5.53 -10.23
C MET A 241 -3.92 -6.51 -11.17
N GLY A 242 -3.18 -7.43 -11.82
CA GLY A 242 -3.78 -8.45 -12.67
C GLY A 242 -4.75 -9.37 -11.94
N ALA A 243 -4.52 -9.68 -10.67
CA ALA A 243 -5.45 -10.47 -9.87
C ALA A 243 -6.76 -9.70 -9.61
N ALA A 244 -6.68 -8.39 -9.34
CA ALA A 244 -7.87 -7.55 -9.18
C ALA A 244 -8.69 -7.46 -10.46
N LEU A 245 -8.03 -7.25 -11.61
CA LEU A 245 -8.71 -7.19 -12.91
C LEU A 245 -9.39 -8.52 -13.26
N ARG A 246 -8.74 -9.67 -13.03
CA ARG A 246 -9.35 -10.99 -13.21
C ARG A 246 -10.54 -11.22 -12.28
N ALA A 247 -10.48 -10.67 -11.07
CA ALA A 247 -11.59 -10.73 -10.12
C ALA A 247 -12.79 -9.87 -10.56
N GLY A 248 -12.62 -8.97 -11.52
CA GLY A 248 -13.66 -8.10 -12.05
C GLY A 248 -13.58 -6.64 -11.58
N ALA A 249 -12.47 -6.24 -11.00
CA ALA A 249 -12.26 -4.84 -10.66
C ALA A 249 -12.18 -3.97 -11.93
N VAL A 250 -12.79 -2.81 -11.89
CA VAL A 250 -12.74 -1.81 -12.96
C VAL A 250 -11.47 -0.99 -12.83
N GLY A 251 -10.69 -0.90 -13.89
CA GLY A 251 -9.48 -0.09 -13.94
C GLY A 251 -9.75 1.26 -14.60
N HIS A 252 -9.24 2.34 -14.00
CA HIS A 252 -9.26 3.67 -14.57
C HIS A 252 -7.84 4.16 -14.82
N ASN A 253 -7.63 4.93 -15.88
CA ASN A 253 -6.36 5.56 -16.25
C ASN A 253 -5.16 4.56 -16.33
N LEU A 254 -5.41 3.32 -16.69
CA LEU A 254 -4.38 2.28 -16.74
C LEU A 254 -3.18 2.59 -17.65
N PRO A 255 -3.31 3.36 -18.77
CA PRO A 255 -2.15 3.78 -19.56
C PRO A 255 -1.27 4.83 -18.87
N GLU A 256 -1.76 5.49 -17.84
CA GLU A 256 -1.13 6.62 -17.18
C GLU A 256 -0.21 6.20 -16.03
N PHE A 257 0.63 5.17 -16.26
CA PHE A 257 1.68 4.85 -15.32
C PHE A 257 2.78 5.90 -15.37
N GLN A 258 2.68 6.85 -14.46
CA GLN A 258 3.66 7.92 -14.36
C GLN A 258 4.71 7.60 -13.31
N PHE A 259 5.94 7.84 -13.70
CA PHE A 259 7.07 7.88 -12.81
C PHE A 259 7.93 9.11 -13.18
N GLY A 260 8.60 9.69 -12.20
CA GLY A 260 9.55 10.78 -12.47
C GLY A 260 10.65 10.31 -13.42
N LEU A 261 11.20 11.22 -14.21
CA LEU A 261 12.36 10.92 -15.06
C LEU A 261 13.50 10.34 -14.22
N SER A 262 14.04 9.23 -14.68
CA SER A 262 15.15 8.54 -14.03
C SER A 262 16.10 7.97 -15.07
N SER A 263 17.37 7.82 -14.71
CA SER A 263 18.35 7.17 -15.59
C SER A 263 18.33 5.66 -15.37
N LEU A 264 18.60 4.91 -16.44
CA LEU A 264 18.74 3.45 -16.38
C LEU A 264 20.17 3.03 -16.05
N CYS A 265 21.14 3.83 -16.46
CA CYS A 265 22.55 3.53 -16.21
C CYS A 265 23.34 4.83 -15.92
N PRO A 266 23.77 5.05 -14.67
CA PRO A 266 23.36 4.33 -13.46
C PRO A 266 21.86 4.49 -13.18
N ARG A 267 21.26 3.55 -12.48
CA ARG A 267 19.85 3.67 -12.04
C ARG A 267 19.73 4.73 -10.99
N TRP A 268 19.07 5.81 -11.32
CA TRP A 268 18.89 6.96 -10.44
C TRP A 268 17.43 7.39 -10.40
N LEU A 269 16.88 7.49 -9.19
CA LEU A 269 15.50 7.93 -8.93
C LEU A 269 15.33 9.45 -8.85
N SER A 270 16.43 10.20 -8.91
CA SER A 270 16.40 11.64 -8.72
C SER A 270 16.53 12.39 -10.03
N LEU A 271 15.65 13.35 -10.23
CA LEU A 271 15.85 14.45 -11.19
C LEU A 271 16.88 15.40 -10.58
N ILE A 272 18.15 15.09 -10.70
CA ILE A 272 19.18 16.04 -10.34
C ILE A 272 19.29 17.04 -11.48
N HIS A 273 18.89 18.26 -11.18
CA HIS A 273 19.17 19.46 -11.94
C HIS A 273 19.38 19.26 -13.44
N ILE A 274 18.32 19.33 -14.22
CA ILE A 274 18.41 19.80 -15.60
C ILE A 274 18.26 21.30 -15.58
#